data_9cad3006d45732e812ae4cca622d0709
#
_entry.id   9cad3006d45732e812ae4cca622d0709
#
_cell.length_a   1.000
_cell.length_b   1.000
_cell.length_c   1.000
_cell.angle_alpha   90.00
_cell.angle_beta   90.00
_cell.angle_gamma   90.00
#
_symmetry.space_group_name_H-M   'P 1'
#
loop_
_entity.id
_entity.type
_entity.pdbx_description
1 polymer ?
#
loop_
_entity_poly.entity_id
_entity_poly.type
_entity_poly.pdbx_seq_one_letter_code
_entity_poly.pdbx_strand_id
1 'polypeptide(L)'
;MDDRGLFLLLLILLFVGASFGQTIAIIAPEKSPFDLRVAAEIRGDLRETIRIQDGDMTSAAFDSARPAAPFNMSTDEAKRVGSIVGTDLYMLIQSGTQRRAALGRADYHEAFAALYFISSRTGRLVLWQILSKDGVTESVAQDDLLRTMPPLILDVVRTARLLIGKETGDSIAPTIEDVPTEGSPAAKDFRSPVPYRRLKPEYTRRAYLYDVTATIEATVDLDDKGNITRASITRWAGYGLDESVLAVIRSMNWRPAERGGKPLPMRFLLRYNFKKLEKDDPIDE
;
A
#
# COMPACT_ATOMS: atom_id res chain seq x y z
N MET A 1 48.75 -23.78 -49.43
CA MET A 1 48.99 -23.73 -47.99
C MET A 1 47.93 -22.81 -47.45
N ASP A 2 47.08 -23.37 -46.68
CA ASP A 2 45.67 -22.95 -46.40
C ASP A 2 45.56 -21.77 -45.50
N ASP A 3 44.98 -20.70 -46.05
CA ASP A 3 44.44 -19.59 -45.28
C ASP A 3 42.93 -19.87 -44.98
N ARG A 4 42.68 -20.70 -43.99
CA ARG A 4 41.35 -20.82 -43.42
C ARG A 4 41.25 -19.85 -42.25
N GLY A 5 41.10 -18.57 -42.58
CA GLY A 5 40.66 -17.57 -41.64
C GLY A 5 39.29 -17.92 -41.11
N LEU A 6 39.28 -18.46 -39.92
CA LEU A 6 38.07 -18.77 -39.12
C LEU A 6 37.41 -17.43 -38.77
N PHE A 7 36.43 -17.03 -39.59
CA PHE A 7 35.49 -15.96 -39.26
C PHE A 7 34.63 -16.47 -38.13
N LEU A 8 35.11 -16.30 -36.90
CA LEU A 8 34.33 -16.45 -35.69
C LEU A 8 33.36 -15.28 -35.70
N LEU A 9 32.22 -15.47 -36.34
CA LEU A 9 31.10 -14.56 -36.27
C LEU A 9 30.58 -14.58 -34.81
N LEU A 10 31.15 -13.68 -34.01
CA LEU A 10 30.66 -13.41 -32.65
C LEU A 10 29.27 -12.80 -32.82
N LEU A 11 28.25 -13.67 -32.89
CA LEU A 11 26.87 -13.29 -32.80
C LEU A 11 26.67 -12.78 -31.37
N ILE A 12 27.03 -11.54 -31.12
CA ILE A 12 26.53 -10.79 -29.94
C ILE A 12 25.05 -10.68 -30.17
N LEU A 13 24.33 -11.69 -29.69
CA LEU A 13 22.92 -11.56 -29.32
C LEU A 13 22.89 -10.43 -28.30
N LEU A 14 22.77 -9.19 -28.79
CA LEU A 14 22.16 -8.13 -28.07
C LEU A 14 20.77 -8.65 -27.69
N PHE A 15 20.71 -9.34 -26.56
CA PHE A 15 19.53 -9.34 -25.74
C PHE A 15 19.31 -7.86 -25.37
N VAL A 16 18.79 -7.08 -26.30
CA VAL A 16 17.90 -5.99 -25.95
C VAL A 16 16.82 -6.71 -25.19
N GLY A 17 17.04 -6.88 -23.89
CA GLY A 17 15.99 -7.25 -22.96
C GLY A 17 14.90 -6.26 -23.29
N ALA A 18 13.88 -6.72 -24.02
CA ALA A 18 12.63 -6.02 -24.11
C ALA A 18 12.28 -5.81 -22.64
N SER A 19 12.57 -4.62 -22.13
CA SER A 19 12.01 -4.11 -20.91
C SER A 19 10.51 -4.16 -21.21
N PHE A 20 9.90 -5.31 -20.97
CA PHE A 20 8.45 -5.45 -21.01
C PHE A 20 8.00 -4.41 -20.01
N GLY A 21 7.61 -3.22 -20.52
CA GLY A 21 7.25 -2.11 -19.69
C GLY A 21 6.17 -2.61 -18.74
N GLN A 22 6.40 -2.44 -17.43
CA GLN A 22 5.49 -2.87 -16.39
C GLN A 22 4.06 -2.52 -16.78
N THR A 23 3.19 -3.52 -16.76
CA THR A 23 1.77 -3.35 -17.08
C THR A 23 1.02 -2.88 -15.84
N ILE A 24 0.13 -1.91 -16.01
CA ILE A 24 -0.67 -1.34 -14.93
C ILE A 24 -2.15 -1.64 -15.15
N ALA A 25 -2.83 -2.07 -14.10
CA ALA A 25 -4.29 -2.14 -14.04
C ALA A 25 -4.82 -0.92 -13.29
N ILE A 26 -5.92 -0.32 -13.78
CA ILE A 26 -6.60 0.82 -13.15
C ILE A 26 -7.99 0.37 -12.76
N ILE A 27 -8.31 0.42 -11.47
CA ILE A 27 -9.49 -0.17 -10.86
C ILE A 27 -10.21 0.85 -10.02
N ALA A 28 -11.52 0.96 -10.22
CA ALA A 28 -12.44 1.75 -9.40
C ALA A 28 -13.37 0.78 -8.64
N PRO A 29 -13.02 0.33 -7.43
CA PRO A 29 -13.75 -0.72 -6.71
C PRO A 29 -15.21 -0.39 -6.43
N GLU A 30 -15.50 0.85 -6.05
CA GLU A 30 -16.84 1.30 -5.67
C GLU A 30 -17.72 1.65 -6.88
N LYS A 31 -17.09 1.86 -8.05
CA LYS A 31 -17.76 2.15 -9.32
C LYS A 31 -18.75 3.34 -9.26
N SER A 32 -18.50 4.31 -8.37
CA SER A 32 -19.29 5.54 -8.39
C SER A 32 -19.14 6.26 -9.74
N PRO A 33 -20.10 7.08 -10.17
CA PRO A 33 -19.96 7.84 -11.41
C PRO A 33 -18.69 8.69 -11.46
N PHE A 34 -18.24 9.21 -10.30
CA PHE A 34 -17.03 10.02 -10.23
C PHE A 34 -15.76 9.13 -10.28
N ASP A 35 -15.74 7.98 -9.61
CA ASP A 35 -14.62 7.01 -9.73
C ASP A 35 -14.38 6.58 -11.18
N LEU A 36 -15.47 6.31 -11.91
CA LEU A 36 -15.38 5.90 -13.31
C LEU A 36 -14.88 7.03 -14.21
N ARG A 37 -15.26 8.30 -13.95
CA ARG A 37 -14.72 9.48 -14.64
C ARG A 37 -13.24 9.65 -14.36
N VAL A 38 -12.80 9.56 -13.10
CA VAL A 38 -11.40 9.63 -12.71
C VAL A 38 -10.59 8.50 -13.38
N ALA A 39 -11.11 7.27 -13.35
CA ALA A 39 -10.45 6.14 -13.99
C ALA A 39 -10.32 6.30 -15.51
N ALA A 40 -11.35 6.85 -16.18
CA ALA A 40 -11.33 7.10 -17.63
C ALA A 40 -10.30 8.17 -17.99
N GLU A 41 -10.23 9.25 -17.22
CA GLU A 41 -9.24 10.33 -17.42
C GLU A 41 -7.82 9.80 -17.27
N ILE A 42 -7.54 9.08 -16.19
CA ILE A 42 -6.23 8.50 -15.95
C ILE A 42 -5.82 7.54 -17.08
N ARG A 43 -6.74 6.69 -17.57
CA ARG A 43 -6.48 5.81 -18.71
C ARG A 43 -6.17 6.60 -19.98
N GLY A 44 -6.92 7.68 -20.23
CA GLY A 44 -6.69 8.57 -21.36
C GLY A 44 -5.30 9.18 -21.37
N ASP A 45 -4.88 9.70 -20.23
CA ASP A 45 -3.59 10.39 -20.05
C ASP A 45 -2.38 9.44 -20.16
N LEU A 46 -2.53 8.21 -19.70
CA LEU A 46 -1.42 7.28 -19.58
C LEU A 46 -1.24 6.36 -20.79
N ARG A 47 -2.27 6.14 -21.61
CA ARG A 47 -2.31 5.13 -22.69
C ARG A 47 -1.15 5.23 -23.71
N GLU A 48 -0.65 6.44 -23.96
CA GLU A 48 0.43 6.68 -24.93
C GLU A 48 1.81 6.45 -24.32
N THR A 49 1.91 6.46 -22.99
CA THR A 49 3.17 6.42 -22.27
C THR A 49 3.40 5.12 -21.52
N ILE A 50 2.32 4.45 -21.10
CA ILE A 50 2.37 3.30 -20.22
C ILE A 50 1.43 2.21 -20.75
N ARG A 51 1.86 0.96 -20.64
CA ARG A 51 1.02 -0.18 -20.98
C ARG A 51 -0.05 -0.38 -19.91
N ILE A 52 -1.30 -0.09 -20.26
CA ILE A 52 -2.46 -0.25 -19.39
C ILE A 52 -3.24 -1.50 -19.84
N GLN A 53 -3.69 -2.29 -18.87
CA GLN A 53 -4.57 -3.41 -19.13
C GLN A 53 -5.98 -2.93 -19.49
N ASP A 54 -6.69 -3.69 -20.32
CA ASP A 54 -8.07 -3.40 -20.68
C ASP A 54 -8.97 -3.22 -19.44
N GLY A 55 -9.82 -2.19 -19.47
CA GLY A 55 -10.59 -1.76 -18.31
C GLY A 55 -11.67 -2.75 -17.89
N ASP A 56 -12.36 -3.34 -18.87
CA ASP A 56 -13.47 -4.29 -18.59
C ASP A 56 -12.92 -5.61 -18.08
N MET A 57 -11.82 -6.09 -18.70
CA MET A 57 -11.11 -7.28 -18.24
C MET A 57 -10.58 -7.07 -16.81
N THR A 58 -9.98 -5.91 -16.53
CA THR A 58 -9.46 -5.56 -15.21
C THR A 58 -10.56 -5.52 -14.16
N SER A 59 -11.70 -4.89 -14.48
CA SER A 59 -12.84 -4.81 -13.56
C SER A 59 -13.43 -6.19 -13.26
N ALA A 60 -13.61 -7.02 -14.27
CA ALA A 60 -14.10 -8.38 -14.11
C ALA A 60 -13.17 -9.26 -13.28
N ALA A 61 -11.84 -9.14 -13.50
CA ALA A 61 -10.82 -9.83 -12.73
C ALA A 61 -10.86 -9.43 -11.25
N PHE A 62 -10.93 -8.12 -10.98
CA PHE A 62 -11.02 -7.59 -9.62
C PHE A 62 -12.31 -8.04 -8.92
N ASP A 63 -13.45 -7.95 -9.60
CA ASP A 63 -14.74 -8.39 -9.07
C ASP A 63 -14.73 -9.90 -8.71
N SER A 64 -14.02 -10.71 -9.50
CA SER A 64 -13.87 -12.14 -9.21
C SER A 64 -13.03 -12.42 -7.96
N ALA A 65 -12.07 -11.54 -7.65
CA ALA A 65 -11.20 -11.65 -6.47
C ALA A 65 -11.94 -11.35 -5.17
N ARG A 66 -13.01 -10.57 -5.19
CA ARG A 66 -13.91 -10.21 -4.07
C ARG A 66 -13.17 -9.77 -2.80
N PRO A 67 -12.29 -8.77 -2.84
CA PRO A 67 -11.68 -8.28 -1.61
C PRO A 67 -12.76 -7.68 -0.68
N ALA A 68 -12.72 -8.05 0.60
CA ALA A 68 -13.72 -7.59 1.58
C ALA A 68 -13.62 -6.07 1.87
N ALA A 69 -12.39 -5.55 1.88
CA ALA A 69 -12.09 -4.15 2.10
C ALA A 69 -11.00 -3.68 1.12
N PRO A 70 -11.37 -3.26 -0.10
CA PRO A 70 -10.40 -2.93 -1.16
C PRO A 70 -9.30 -1.94 -0.76
N PHE A 71 -9.64 -0.96 0.09
CA PHE A 71 -8.71 0.08 0.54
C PHE A 71 -8.02 -0.23 1.88
N ASN A 72 -8.21 -1.45 2.40
CA ASN A 72 -7.60 -1.92 3.64
C ASN A 72 -7.29 -3.43 3.59
N MET A 73 -6.66 -3.87 2.51
CA MET A 73 -6.28 -5.27 2.31
C MET A 73 -5.03 -5.65 3.11
N SER A 74 -4.95 -6.92 3.50
CA SER A 74 -3.66 -7.50 3.86
C SER A 74 -2.77 -7.68 2.63
N THR A 75 -1.47 -7.77 2.83
CA THR A 75 -0.52 -8.03 1.72
C THR A 75 -0.81 -9.34 1.00
N ASP A 76 -1.25 -10.38 1.73
CA ASP A 76 -1.60 -11.67 1.12
C ASP A 76 -2.89 -11.57 0.29
N GLU A 77 -3.90 -10.85 0.78
CA GLU A 77 -5.11 -10.57 0.03
C GLU A 77 -4.81 -9.74 -1.22
N ALA A 78 -4.03 -8.67 -1.09
CA ALA A 78 -3.63 -7.82 -2.19
C ALA A 78 -2.78 -8.55 -3.23
N LYS A 79 -1.88 -9.45 -2.82
CA LYS A 79 -1.10 -10.32 -3.69
C LYS A 79 -1.99 -11.29 -4.46
N ARG A 80 -3.00 -11.88 -3.81
CA ARG A 80 -3.99 -12.74 -4.47
C ARG A 80 -4.80 -11.96 -5.52
N VAL A 81 -5.26 -10.74 -5.19
CA VAL A 81 -5.91 -9.84 -6.15
C VAL A 81 -4.99 -9.57 -7.34
N GLY A 82 -3.74 -9.18 -7.09
CA GLY A 82 -2.74 -8.92 -8.13
C GLY A 82 -2.50 -10.12 -9.06
N SER A 83 -2.48 -11.34 -8.51
CA SER A 83 -2.33 -12.57 -9.29
C SER A 83 -3.53 -12.82 -10.23
N ILE A 84 -4.75 -12.47 -9.80
CA ILE A 84 -5.96 -12.61 -10.62
C ILE A 84 -6.02 -11.52 -11.69
N VAL A 85 -5.66 -10.28 -11.32
CA VAL A 85 -5.62 -9.14 -12.25
C VAL A 85 -4.51 -9.34 -13.31
N GLY A 86 -3.39 -9.96 -12.97
CA GLY A 86 -2.37 -10.38 -13.93
C GLY A 86 -1.46 -9.25 -14.43
N THR A 87 -1.26 -8.20 -13.65
CA THR A 87 -0.35 -7.07 -13.95
C THR A 87 0.77 -6.97 -12.92
N ASP A 88 1.81 -6.21 -13.21
CA ASP A 88 2.92 -5.98 -12.25
C ASP A 88 2.49 -5.04 -11.12
N LEU A 89 1.67 -4.08 -11.47
CA LEU A 89 1.15 -3.01 -10.61
C LEU A 89 -0.34 -2.87 -10.85
N TYR A 90 -1.11 -2.70 -9.81
CA TYR A 90 -2.48 -2.22 -9.95
C TYR A 90 -2.73 -1.01 -9.09
N MET A 91 -3.56 -0.11 -9.59
CA MET A 91 -3.96 1.12 -8.93
C MET A 91 -5.44 1.04 -8.57
N LEU A 92 -5.75 1.22 -7.29
CA LEU A 92 -7.13 1.40 -6.84
C LEU A 92 -7.41 2.89 -6.71
N ILE A 93 -8.61 3.28 -7.14
CA ILE A 93 -9.10 4.65 -7.08
C ILE A 93 -10.26 4.71 -6.10
N GLN A 94 -10.17 5.63 -5.15
CA GLN A 94 -11.27 6.05 -4.28
C GLN A 94 -11.46 7.54 -4.48
N SER A 95 -12.59 7.98 -4.99
CA SER A 95 -12.85 9.38 -5.20
C SER A 95 -14.17 9.82 -4.58
N GLY A 96 -14.31 11.11 -4.37
CA GLY A 96 -15.52 11.65 -3.78
C GLY A 96 -15.51 13.16 -3.72
N THR A 97 -16.61 13.72 -3.24
CA THR A 97 -16.76 15.15 -2.98
C THR A 97 -17.26 15.37 -1.56
N GLN A 98 -16.65 16.30 -0.85
CA GLN A 98 -17.01 16.67 0.51
C GLN A 98 -17.30 18.17 0.60
N ARG A 99 -18.39 18.54 1.29
CA ARG A 99 -18.60 19.92 1.68
C ARG A 99 -17.65 20.30 2.80
N ARG A 100 -16.93 21.40 2.63
CA ARG A 100 -15.98 21.93 3.59
C ARG A 100 -16.42 23.30 4.08
N ALA A 101 -16.23 23.56 5.36
CA ALA A 101 -16.36 24.86 5.97
C ALA A 101 -15.01 25.32 6.50
N ALA A 102 -14.68 26.59 6.32
CA ALA A 102 -13.46 27.19 6.86
C ALA A 102 -13.78 28.56 7.46
N LEU A 103 -13.13 28.88 8.57
CA LEU A 103 -13.30 30.18 9.21
C LEU A 103 -12.89 31.30 8.25
N GLY A 104 -13.78 32.29 8.06
CA GLY A 104 -13.53 33.45 7.17
C GLY A 104 -13.66 33.18 5.67
N ARG A 105 -14.16 32.02 5.28
CA ARG A 105 -14.44 31.65 3.88
C ARG A 105 -15.87 31.09 3.77
N ALA A 106 -16.54 31.34 2.64
CA ALA A 106 -17.79 30.67 2.34
C ALA A 106 -17.57 29.17 2.22
N ASP A 107 -18.59 28.37 2.54
CA ASP A 107 -18.56 26.93 2.34
C ASP A 107 -18.21 26.59 0.88
N TYR A 108 -17.44 25.55 0.71
CA TYR A 108 -16.98 25.10 -0.60
C TYR A 108 -17.04 23.57 -0.68
N HIS A 109 -16.90 23.05 -1.89
CA HIS A 109 -16.79 21.61 -2.14
C HIS A 109 -15.35 21.26 -2.46
N GLU A 110 -14.85 20.20 -1.85
CA GLU A 110 -13.57 19.59 -2.17
C GLU A 110 -13.82 18.27 -2.90
N ALA A 111 -13.46 18.19 -4.18
CA ALA A 111 -13.37 16.93 -4.89
C ALA A 111 -11.99 16.31 -4.64
N PHE A 112 -11.92 15.00 -4.44
CA PHE A 112 -10.67 14.29 -4.21
C PHE A 112 -10.61 12.95 -4.95
N ALA A 113 -9.39 12.50 -5.24
CA ALA A 113 -9.08 11.16 -5.71
C ALA A 113 -7.87 10.62 -4.92
N ALA A 114 -8.10 9.60 -4.12
CA ALA A 114 -7.07 8.83 -3.43
C ALA A 114 -6.66 7.65 -4.31
N LEU A 115 -5.36 7.54 -4.59
CA LEU A 115 -4.76 6.59 -5.49
C LEU A 115 -3.86 5.66 -4.70
N TYR A 116 -4.13 4.37 -4.76
CA TYR A 116 -3.38 3.32 -4.09
C TYR A 116 -2.64 2.50 -5.13
N PHE A 117 -1.33 2.48 -5.09
CA PHE A 117 -0.48 1.72 -5.99
C PHE A 117 0.04 0.49 -5.30
N ILE A 118 -0.36 -0.69 -5.76
CA ILE A 118 -0.09 -1.95 -5.10
C ILE A 118 0.74 -2.85 -6.02
N SER A 119 1.84 -3.37 -5.48
CA SER A 119 2.64 -4.39 -6.16
C SER A 119 1.87 -5.71 -6.21
N SER A 120 1.63 -6.24 -7.41
CA SER A 120 0.98 -7.54 -7.56
C SER A 120 1.83 -8.68 -7.02
N ARG A 121 3.17 -8.52 -7.05
CA ARG A 121 4.13 -9.52 -6.60
C ARG A 121 4.16 -9.66 -5.07
N THR A 122 4.13 -8.54 -4.35
CA THR A 122 4.30 -8.51 -2.89
C THR A 122 3.03 -8.20 -2.12
N GLY A 123 2.00 -7.66 -2.79
CA GLY A 123 0.77 -7.16 -2.18
C GLY A 123 0.98 -5.88 -1.36
N ARG A 124 2.17 -5.29 -1.39
CA ARG A 124 2.46 -4.07 -0.64
C ARG A 124 1.88 -2.84 -1.31
N LEU A 125 1.36 -1.93 -0.51
CA LEU A 125 1.09 -0.57 -0.93
C LEU A 125 2.43 0.14 -1.12
N VAL A 126 2.85 0.32 -2.39
CA VAL A 126 4.16 0.92 -2.71
C VAL A 126 4.13 2.43 -2.74
N LEU A 127 2.96 2.99 -3.05
CA LEU A 127 2.73 4.43 -3.06
C LEU A 127 1.25 4.71 -2.80
N TRP A 128 0.98 5.71 -2.00
CA TRP A 128 -0.34 6.27 -1.82
C TRP A 128 -0.29 7.78 -2.10
N GLN A 129 -1.26 8.28 -2.82
CA GLN A 129 -1.36 9.70 -3.17
C GLN A 129 -2.80 10.16 -3.16
N ILE A 130 -3.05 11.38 -2.69
CA ILE A 130 -4.34 12.05 -2.83
C ILE A 130 -4.18 13.32 -3.66
N LEU A 131 -5.07 13.50 -4.59
CA LEU A 131 -5.23 14.71 -5.39
C LEU A 131 -6.56 15.34 -5.01
N SER A 132 -6.61 16.66 -4.82
CA SER A 132 -7.87 17.33 -4.52
C SER A 132 -7.94 18.73 -5.13
N LYS A 133 -9.16 19.21 -5.33
CA LYS A 133 -9.49 20.56 -5.79
C LYS A 133 -10.75 21.06 -5.12
N ASP A 134 -10.72 22.36 -4.81
CA ASP A 134 -11.85 23.10 -4.26
C ASP A 134 -12.68 23.70 -5.39
N GLY A 135 -14.00 23.76 -5.20
CA GLY A 135 -14.93 24.45 -6.11
C GLY A 135 -16.11 25.03 -5.34
N VAL A 136 -16.78 25.99 -5.94
CA VAL A 136 -18.00 26.60 -5.37
C VAL A 136 -19.19 25.64 -5.38
N THR A 137 -19.16 24.66 -6.27
CA THR A 137 -20.12 23.55 -6.33
C THR A 137 -19.35 22.23 -6.48
N GLU A 138 -20.04 21.12 -6.22
CA GLU A 138 -19.50 19.78 -6.41
C GLU A 138 -18.99 19.56 -7.86
N SER A 139 -19.80 19.91 -8.85
CA SER A 139 -19.42 19.74 -10.26
C SER A 139 -18.17 20.55 -10.62
N VAL A 140 -18.07 21.81 -10.17
CA VAL A 140 -16.88 22.65 -10.41
C VAL A 140 -15.63 22.03 -9.79
N ALA A 141 -15.73 21.53 -8.55
CA ALA A 141 -14.61 20.88 -7.88
C ALA A 141 -14.16 19.61 -8.63
N GLN A 142 -15.11 18.77 -9.08
CA GLN A 142 -14.83 17.56 -9.83
C GLN A 142 -14.17 17.87 -11.19
N ASP A 143 -14.72 18.80 -11.94
CA ASP A 143 -14.20 19.17 -13.26
C ASP A 143 -12.81 19.81 -13.16
N ASP A 144 -12.57 20.63 -12.13
CA ASP A 144 -11.26 21.23 -11.86
C ASP A 144 -10.23 20.18 -11.45
N LEU A 145 -10.62 19.15 -10.68
CA LEU A 145 -9.74 18.04 -10.33
C LEU A 145 -9.35 17.28 -11.60
N LEU A 146 -10.30 16.85 -12.43
CA LEU A 146 -10.03 16.12 -13.67
C LEU A 146 -9.11 16.92 -14.60
N ARG A 147 -9.38 18.22 -14.81
CA ARG A 147 -8.59 19.08 -15.67
C ARG A 147 -7.15 19.27 -15.24
N THR A 148 -6.87 19.23 -13.91
CA THR A 148 -5.54 19.49 -13.36
C THR A 148 -4.75 18.22 -13.02
N MET A 149 -5.38 17.05 -13.13
CA MET A 149 -4.78 15.76 -12.78
C MET A 149 -3.71 15.26 -13.78
N PRO A 150 -3.81 15.43 -15.11
CA PRO A 150 -2.93 14.81 -16.09
C PRO A 150 -1.43 14.94 -15.80
N PRO A 151 -0.85 16.14 -15.61
CA PRO A 151 0.59 16.26 -15.38
C PRO A 151 1.04 15.59 -14.07
N LEU A 152 0.16 15.57 -13.06
CA LEU A 152 0.47 14.98 -11.75
C LEU A 152 0.44 13.46 -11.79
N ILE A 153 -0.53 12.88 -12.50
CA ILE A 153 -0.71 11.43 -12.55
C ILE A 153 0.47 10.72 -13.22
N LEU A 154 1.04 11.30 -14.26
CA LEU A 154 2.18 10.72 -14.95
C LEU A 154 3.39 10.61 -14.03
N ASP A 155 3.68 11.62 -13.22
CA ASP A 155 4.80 11.63 -12.28
C ASP A 155 4.56 10.65 -11.12
N VAL A 156 3.33 10.58 -10.61
CA VAL A 156 2.95 9.64 -9.56
C VAL A 156 3.10 8.20 -10.04
N VAL A 157 2.63 7.86 -11.24
CA VAL A 157 2.76 6.53 -11.83
C VAL A 157 4.21 6.16 -12.12
N ARG A 158 5.01 7.09 -12.63
CA ARG A 158 6.46 6.87 -12.83
C ARG A 158 7.14 6.55 -11.50
N THR A 159 6.81 7.29 -10.44
CA THR A 159 7.34 7.06 -9.09
C THR A 159 6.95 5.67 -8.58
N ALA A 160 5.69 5.27 -8.70
CA ALA A 160 5.22 3.95 -8.29
C ALA A 160 5.96 2.82 -9.02
N ARG A 161 6.18 2.96 -10.33
CA ARG A 161 6.93 1.99 -11.14
C ARG A 161 8.39 1.88 -10.70
N LEU A 162 9.04 2.99 -10.37
CA LEU A 162 10.40 2.98 -9.85
C LEU A 162 10.48 2.27 -8.49
N LEU A 163 9.49 2.47 -7.63
CA LEU A 163 9.43 1.82 -6.32
C LEU A 163 9.25 0.30 -6.45
N ILE A 164 8.39 -0.16 -7.35
CA ILE A 164 8.25 -1.59 -7.65
C ILE A 164 9.56 -2.18 -8.19
N GLY A 165 10.24 -1.49 -9.09
CA GLY A 165 11.53 -1.94 -9.61
C GLY A 165 12.62 -2.08 -8.54
N LYS A 166 12.49 -1.33 -7.45
CA LYS A 166 13.39 -1.40 -6.28
C LYS A 166 12.96 -2.43 -5.23
N GLU A 167 11.77 -2.99 -5.35
CA GLU A 167 11.36 -4.08 -4.47
C GLU A 167 12.31 -5.26 -4.67
N THR A 168 13.27 -5.40 -3.77
CA THR A 168 14.01 -6.66 -3.65
C THR A 168 12.98 -7.73 -3.29
N GLY A 169 13.02 -8.86 -4.02
CA GLY A 169 12.29 -10.04 -3.58
C GLY A 169 12.57 -10.25 -2.10
N ASP A 170 11.61 -10.77 -1.36
CA ASP A 170 11.85 -11.10 0.03
C ASP A 170 13.16 -11.89 0.08
N SER A 171 14.25 -11.18 0.36
CA SER A 171 15.53 -11.84 0.66
C SER A 171 15.16 -12.85 1.71
N ILE A 172 15.61 -14.09 1.57
CA ILE A 172 15.35 -15.17 2.50
C ILE A 172 15.59 -14.60 3.88
N ALA A 173 14.51 -14.12 4.50
CA ALA A 173 14.56 -13.61 5.85
C ALA A 173 15.04 -14.80 6.69
N PRO A 174 15.98 -14.62 7.62
CA PRO A 174 16.35 -15.71 8.51
C PRO A 174 15.06 -16.29 9.07
N THR A 175 14.98 -17.62 9.15
CA THR A 175 13.81 -18.32 9.68
C THR A 175 13.67 -17.94 11.15
N ILE A 176 12.92 -16.89 11.42
CA ILE A 176 12.57 -16.45 12.77
C ILE A 176 11.25 -17.12 13.13
N GLU A 177 11.20 -17.72 14.30
CA GLU A 177 10.02 -18.40 14.81
C GLU A 177 8.91 -17.38 15.08
N ASP A 178 7.68 -17.71 14.71
CA ASP A 178 6.51 -16.93 15.08
C ASP A 178 6.10 -17.18 16.55
N VAL A 179 5.52 -16.16 17.19
CA VAL A 179 4.94 -16.32 18.53
C VAL A 179 3.95 -17.49 18.52
N PRO A 180 4.14 -18.49 19.40
CA PRO A 180 3.27 -19.65 19.41
C PRO A 180 1.83 -19.28 19.77
N THR A 181 0.88 -19.99 19.18
CA THR A 181 -0.53 -19.85 19.53
C THR A 181 -0.76 -20.22 20.99
N GLU A 182 -1.52 -19.38 21.69
CA GLU A 182 -1.91 -19.64 23.08
C GLU A 182 -2.54 -21.02 23.24
N GLY A 183 -2.12 -21.76 24.29
CA GLY A 183 -2.56 -23.14 24.55
C GLY A 183 -1.86 -24.22 23.71
N SER A 184 -1.00 -23.86 22.75
CA SER A 184 -0.19 -24.86 22.03
C SER A 184 0.94 -25.42 22.90
N PRO A 185 1.46 -26.63 22.60
CA PRO A 185 2.62 -27.18 23.30
C PRO A 185 3.86 -26.28 23.26
N ALA A 186 4.02 -25.52 22.17
CA ALA A 186 5.11 -24.55 21.98
C ALA A 186 4.98 -23.30 22.86
N ALA A 187 3.77 -23.02 23.41
CA ALA A 187 3.53 -21.93 24.33
C ALA A 187 3.90 -22.29 25.79
N LYS A 188 4.30 -23.56 26.07
CA LYS A 188 4.73 -23.96 27.39
C LYS A 188 6.07 -23.25 27.74
N ASP A 189 6.11 -22.66 28.93
CA ASP A 189 7.24 -21.88 29.45
C ASP A 189 7.70 -20.74 28.52
N PHE A 190 6.78 -20.26 27.65
CA PHE A 190 7.02 -19.17 26.71
C PHE A 190 6.47 -17.83 27.23
N ARG A 191 7.26 -16.78 27.08
CA ARG A 191 6.88 -15.40 27.32
C ARG A 191 6.97 -14.62 26.01
N SER A 192 5.86 -14.02 25.60
CA SER A 192 5.82 -13.16 24.41
C SER A 192 6.66 -11.91 24.59
N PRO A 193 7.19 -11.34 23.50
CA PRO A 193 7.83 -10.04 23.54
C PRO A 193 6.83 -8.96 23.94
N VAL A 194 7.25 -7.99 24.77
CA VAL A 194 6.41 -6.89 25.22
C VAL A 194 7.19 -5.58 25.17
N PRO A 195 6.55 -4.46 24.77
CA PRO A 195 7.20 -3.17 24.84
C PRO A 195 7.32 -2.71 26.30
N TYR A 196 8.43 -2.06 26.67
CA TYR A 196 8.58 -1.43 27.99
C TYR A 196 7.54 -0.33 28.20
N ARG A 197 7.19 0.37 27.13
CA ARG A 197 6.10 1.36 27.10
C ARG A 197 5.33 1.20 25.80
N ARG A 198 4.01 1.08 25.90
CA ARG A 198 3.13 1.11 24.73
C ARG A 198 2.96 2.54 24.25
N LEU A 199 3.21 2.77 22.98
CA LEU A 199 2.95 4.04 22.31
C LEU A 199 1.79 3.85 21.34
N LYS A 200 0.95 4.88 21.21
CA LYS A 200 -0.14 4.89 20.23
C LYS A 200 0.32 5.64 18.97
N PRO A 201 0.14 5.09 17.77
CA PRO A 201 0.40 5.83 16.54
C PRO A 201 -0.60 6.98 16.38
N GLU A 202 -0.16 8.04 15.72
CA GLU A 202 -0.99 9.21 15.45
C GLU A 202 -2.08 8.87 14.42
N TYR A 203 -3.32 9.26 14.70
CA TYR A 203 -4.36 9.35 13.69
C TYR A 203 -4.13 10.62 12.88
N THR A 204 -3.57 10.47 11.68
CA THR A 204 -3.05 11.58 10.90
C THR A 204 -4.12 12.61 10.53
N ARG A 205 -3.70 13.87 10.33
CA ARG A 205 -4.62 14.91 9.86
C ARG A 205 -5.32 14.52 8.54
N ARG A 206 -4.61 13.83 7.64
CA ARG A 206 -5.21 13.35 6.39
C ARG A 206 -6.31 12.33 6.65
N ALA A 207 -6.03 11.32 7.47
CA ALA A 207 -7.04 10.32 7.86
C ALA A 207 -8.27 10.99 8.52
N TYR A 208 -8.04 11.99 9.37
CA TYR A 208 -9.10 12.76 10.02
C TYR A 208 -9.97 13.55 9.02
N LEU A 209 -9.36 14.18 8.01
CA LEU A 209 -10.08 14.99 7.02
C LEU A 209 -10.98 14.14 6.10
N TYR A 210 -10.64 12.87 5.91
CA TYR A 210 -11.37 11.94 5.04
C TYR A 210 -12.11 10.84 5.81
N ASP A 211 -12.26 10.98 7.13
CA ASP A 211 -12.99 10.07 8.02
C ASP A 211 -12.57 8.60 7.88
N VAL A 212 -11.26 8.36 7.78
CA VAL A 212 -10.71 7.04 7.48
C VAL A 212 -10.88 6.10 8.67
N THR A 213 -11.58 5.00 8.47
CA THR A 213 -11.60 3.88 9.42
C THR A 213 -10.82 2.72 8.83
N ALA A 214 -9.79 2.25 9.54
CA ALA A 214 -8.90 1.21 9.03
C ALA A 214 -8.26 0.41 10.16
N THR A 215 -7.88 -0.82 9.83
CA THR A 215 -6.99 -1.65 10.65
C THR A 215 -5.64 -1.74 9.97
N ILE A 216 -4.56 -1.44 10.68
CA ILE A 216 -3.19 -1.64 10.20
C ILE A 216 -2.58 -2.80 10.96
N GLU A 217 -1.97 -3.72 10.22
CA GLU A 217 -1.20 -4.82 10.78
C GLU A 217 0.26 -4.67 10.38
N ALA A 218 1.15 -4.92 11.32
CA ALA A 218 2.58 -4.91 11.10
C ALA A 218 3.23 -6.14 11.72
N THR A 219 4.07 -6.80 10.94
CA THR A 219 4.94 -7.87 11.43
C THR A 219 6.24 -7.27 11.92
N VAL A 220 6.69 -7.68 13.10
CA VAL A 220 7.90 -7.21 13.74
C VAL A 220 8.78 -8.40 14.11
N ASP A 221 10.04 -8.34 13.70
CA ASP A 221 11.08 -9.30 14.06
C ASP A 221 12.00 -8.67 15.11
N LEU A 222 12.17 -9.33 16.26
CA LEU A 222 13.12 -8.95 17.30
C LEU A 222 14.24 -9.94 17.38
N ASP A 223 15.42 -9.44 17.74
CA ASP A 223 16.52 -10.30 18.17
C ASP A 223 16.37 -10.76 19.66
N ASP A 224 17.30 -11.55 20.14
CA ASP A 224 17.38 -12.04 21.52
C ASP A 224 17.66 -10.93 22.55
N LYS A 225 17.97 -9.71 22.11
CA LYS A 225 18.19 -8.53 22.96
C LYS A 225 16.99 -7.59 22.98
N GLY A 226 15.95 -7.87 22.16
CA GLY A 226 14.79 -7.01 22.02
C GLY A 226 14.97 -5.88 20.99
N ASN A 227 16.03 -5.90 20.17
CA ASN A 227 16.19 -4.94 19.09
C ASN A 227 15.32 -5.35 17.90
N ILE A 228 14.70 -4.36 17.26
CA ILE A 228 13.93 -4.58 16.04
C ILE A 228 14.91 -4.82 14.89
N THR A 229 14.87 -6.02 14.31
CA THR A 229 15.64 -6.36 13.11
C THR A 229 14.85 -6.10 11.82
N ARG A 230 13.53 -6.22 11.89
CA ARG A 230 12.61 -5.93 10.78
C ARG A 230 11.26 -5.45 11.31
N ALA A 231 10.65 -4.50 10.61
CA ALA A 231 9.25 -4.12 10.79
C ALA A 231 8.65 -3.84 9.42
N SER A 232 7.52 -4.47 9.10
CA SER A 232 6.84 -4.32 7.81
C SER A 232 5.33 -4.33 7.95
N ILE A 233 4.65 -3.48 7.18
CA ILE A 233 3.20 -3.46 7.12
C ILE A 233 2.71 -4.70 6.36
N THR A 234 1.77 -5.42 6.96
CA THR A 234 1.10 -6.59 6.39
C THR A 234 -0.38 -6.39 6.13
N ARG A 235 -0.97 -5.30 6.62
CA ARG A 235 -2.27 -4.74 6.23
C ARG A 235 -2.14 -3.23 6.21
N TRP A 236 -2.38 -2.63 5.07
CA TRP A 236 -2.14 -1.20 4.81
C TRP A 236 -3.45 -0.41 4.71
N ALA A 237 -3.37 0.90 4.87
CA ALA A 237 -4.50 1.81 4.77
C ALA A 237 -4.22 3.10 3.98
N GLY A 238 -2.96 3.51 3.84
CA GLY A 238 -2.62 4.81 3.28
C GLY A 238 -2.87 5.97 4.25
N TYR A 239 -3.10 7.15 3.73
CA TYR A 239 -3.36 8.40 4.49
C TYR A 239 -2.26 8.77 5.51
N GLY A 240 -1.05 8.19 5.39
CA GLY A 240 0.06 8.36 6.33
C GLY A 240 -0.06 7.54 7.61
N LEU A 241 -1.09 6.68 7.71
CA LEU A 241 -1.30 5.83 8.88
C LEU A 241 -0.27 4.70 8.95
N ASP A 242 0.13 4.14 7.81
CA ASP A 242 1.14 3.08 7.71
C ASP A 242 2.49 3.57 8.23
N GLU A 243 2.89 4.78 7.83
CA GLU A 243 4.12 5.44 8.28
C GLU A 243 4.05 5.76 9.77
N SER A 244 2.91 6.24 10.28
CA SER A 244 2.69 6.52 11.69
C SER A 244 2.88 5.26 12.54
N VAL A 245 2.32 4.13 12.11
CA VAL A 245 2.48 2.83 12.79
C VAL A 245 3.95 2.40 12.79
N LEU A 246 4.64 2.44 11.64
CA LEU A 246 6.04 2.04 11.56
C LEU A 246 6.95 2.94 12.39
N ALA A 247 6.68 4.25 12.44
CA ALA A 247 7.43 5.20 13.26
C ALA A 247 7.31 4.87 14.74
N VAL A 248 6.10 4.60 15.22
CA VAL A 248 5.85 4.20 16.61
C VAL A 248 6.51 2.87 16.94
N ILE A 249 6.35 1.85 16.10
CA ILE A 249 6.99 0.54 16.33
C ILE A 249 8.50 0.72 16.50
N ARG A 250 9.16 1.46 15.60
CA ARG A 250 10.61 1.68 15.64
C ARG A 250 11.09 2.51 16.83
N SER A 251 10.22 3.32 17.43
CA SER A 251 10.55 4.14 18.60
C SER A 251 10.35 3.40 19.93
N MET A 252 9.69 2.24 19.92
CA MET A 252 9.48 1.45 21.13
C MET A 252 10.71 0.59 21.44
N ASN A 253 11.03 0.49 22.76
CA ASN A 253 11.98 -0.48 23.27
C ASN A 253 11.23 -1.72 23.72
N TRP A 254 11.79 -2.90 23.41
CA TRP A 254 11.12 -4.17 23.61
C TRP A 254 11.88 -5.07 24.58
N ARG A 255 11.15 -5.80 25.40
CA ARG A 255 11.65 -6.97 26.10
C ARG A 255 11.57 -8.13 25.12
N PRO A 256 12.66 -8.91 24.89
CA PRO A 256 12.66 -10.03 23.97
C PRO A 256 11.69 -11.13 24.42
N ALA A 257 11.35 -12.02 23.51
CA ALA A 257 10.68 -13.26 23.87
C ALA A 257 11.61 -14.15 24.70
N GLU A 258 11.03 -14.97 25.56
CA GLU A 258 11.77 -15.95 26.38
C GLU A 258 11.09 -17.31 26.32
N ARG A 259 11.92 -18.38 26.30
CA ARG A 259 11.45 -19.76 26.48
C ARG A 259 12.34 -20.46 27.52
N GLY A 260 11.71 -20.97 28.60
CA GLY A 260 12.43 -21.54 29.71
C GLY A 260 13.44 -20.58 30.35
N GLY A 261 13.15 -19.28 30.39
CA GLY A 261 14.00 -18.21 30.91
C GLY A 261 15.17 -17.79 30.01
N LYS A 262 15.24 -18.30 28.76
CA LYS A 262 16.29 -17.95 27.80
C LYS A 262 15.65 -17.01 26.73
N PRO A 263 16.27 -15.85 26.47
CA PRO A 263 15.80 -14.96 25.41
C PRO A 263 16.04 -15.57 24.02
N LEU A 264 15.15 -15.30 23.08
CA LEU A 264 15.24 -15.81 21.72
C LEU A 264 14.66 -14.80 20.70
N PRO A 265 15.17 -14.83 19.45
CA PRO A 265 14.60 -14.05 18.37
C PRO A 265 13.16 -14.51 18.08
N MET A 266 12.25 -13.56 17.80
CA MET A 266 10.85 -13.89 17.60
C MET A 266 10.18 -12.93 16.64
N ARG A 267 9.26 -13.46 15.83
CA ARG A 267 8.34 -12.69 14.99
C ARG A 267 6.98 -12.62 15.65
N PHE A 268 6.37 -11.44 15.60
CA PHE A 268 5.00 -11.23 16.08
C PHE A 268 4.25 -10.20 15.27
N LEU A 269 2.92 -10.23 15.39
CA LEU A 269 2.01 -9.33 14.71
C LEU A 269 1.51 -8.26 15.68
N LEU A 270 1.54 -7.01 15.23
CA LEU A 270 0.88 -5.89 15.89
C LEU A 270 -0.31 -5.43 15.06
N ARG A 271 -1.41 -5.09 15.73
CA ARG A 271 -2.62 -4.58 15.11
C ARG A 271 -3.01 -3.26 15.75
N TYR A 272 -3.31 -2.27 14.91
CA TYR A 272 -3.78 -0.95 15.31
C TYR A 272 -5.07 -0.63 14.57
N ASN A 273 -6.13 -0.31 15.33
CA ASN A 273 -7.41 0.08 14.77
C ASN A 273 -7.52 1.60 14.83
N PHE A 274 -7.86 2.19 13.71
CA PHE A 274 -8.04 3.62 13.55
C PHE A 274 -9.50 3.93 13.23
N LYS A 275 -10.08 4.86 13.95
CA LYS A 275 -11.37 5.48 13.65
C LYS A 275 -11.33 6.94 14.11
N LYS A 276 -12.09 7.80 13.47
CA LYS A 276 -12.30 9.15 13.97
C LYS A 276 -13.11 9.05 15.26
N LEU A 277 -12.58 9.64 16.33
CA LEU A 277 -13.34 9.76 17.57
C LEU A 277 -14.46 10.78 17.37
N GLU A 278 -15.68 10.39 17.62
CA GLU A 278 -16.79 11.33 17.75
C GLU A 278 -16.60 12.12 19.05
N LYS A 279 -17.19 13.33 19.10
CA LYS A 279 -16.98 14.26 20.23
C LYS A 279 -17.45 13.70 21.58
N ASP A 280 -18.25 12.63 21.57
CA ASP A 280 -18.83 11.96 22.72
C ASP A 280 -18.25 10.57 23.02
N ASP A 281 -17.24 10.11 22.26
CA ASP A 281 -16.55 8.84 22.56
C ASP A 281 -15.70 9.00 23.82
N PRO A 282 -15.84 8.13 24.85
CA PRO A 282 -14.99 8.16 26.03
C PRO A 282 -13.53 7.95 25.61
N ILE A 283 -12.64 8.79 26.12
CA ILE A 283 -11.20 8.63 25.96
C ILE A 283 -10.81 7.40 26.77
N ASP A 284 -10.52 6.26 26.11
CA ASP A 284 -9.92 5.11 26.77
C ASP A 284 -8.53 5.51 27.31
N GLU A 285 -8.45 5.65 28.64
CA GLU A 285 -7.19 5.92 29.37
C GLU A 285 -6.23 4.71 29.39
#